data_83decc67d42ff5a03b527d8bc2f7425d
#
_entry.id   83decc67d42ff5a03b527d8bc2f7425d
#
_cell.length_a   1.000
_cell.length_b   1.000
_cell.length_c   1.000
_cell.angle_alpha   90.00
_cell.angle_beta   90.00
_cell.angle_gamma   90.00
#
_symmetry.space_group_name_H-M   'P 1'
#
loop_
_entity.id
_entity.type
_entity.pdbx_description
1 polymer ?
#
loop_
_entity_poly.entity_id
_entity_poly.type
_entity_poly.pdbx_seq_one_letter_code
_entity_poly.pdbx_strand_id
1 'polypeptide(L)'
;MEQKNGVRKYVWMIITILLYVVCSRVTPPEGLSVEGWRAIVLMVCAIITWVTEFIPIGIASCLLLFIPGLAGIQTTNVVMQNFGITTIFFMLSSGIIARAFIDCGLGYRISLYITPMLGKKSKMEIGRAHV
;
A
#
# COMPACT_ATOMS: atom_id res chain seq x y z
N MET A 1 -22.74 16.27 0.37
CA MET A 1 -22.22 15.11 -0.39
C MET A 1 -21.36 14.15 0.45
N GLU A 2 -20.94 14.51 1.64
CA GLU A 2 -20.08 13.71 2.53
C GLU A 2 -20.77 12.50 3.18
N GLN A 3 -22.06 12.62 3.51
CA GLN A 3 -22.79 11.57 4.23
C GLN A 3 -23.00 10.27 3.40
N LYS A 4 -23.09 10.38 2.07
CA LYS A 4 -23.25 9.23 1.17
C LYS A 4 -21.95 8.39 1.04
N ASN A 5 -20.80 9.01 1.26
CA ASN A 5 -19.50 8.34 1.24
C ASN A 5 -19.26 7.51 2.52
N GLY A 6 -19.80 7.93 3.65
CA GLY A 6 -19.68 7.19 4.91
C GLY A 6 -20.39 5.83 4.85
N VAL A 7 -21.65 5.80 4.44
CA VAL A 7 -22.44 4.57 4.35
C VAL A 7 -21.81 3.57 3.38
N ARG A 8 -21.30 4.05 2.24
CA ARG A 8 -20.60 3.21 1.26
C ARG A 8 -19.34 2.56 1.83
N LYS A 9 -18.57 3.29 2.65
CA LYS A 9 -17.39 2.75 3.32
C LYS A 9 -17.75 1.63 4.31
N TYR A 10 -18.77 1.82 5.13
CA TYR A 10 -19.25 0.78 6.06
C TYR A 10 -19.76 -0.45 5.33
N VAL A 11 -20.47 -0.27 4.22
CA VAL A 11 -20.97 -1.39 3.40
C VAL A 11 -19.80 -2.21 2.86
N TRP A 12 -18.77 -1.59 2.29
CA TRP A 12 -17.59 -2.29 1.80
C TRP A 12 -16.82 -3.01 2.92
N MET A 13 -16.72 -2.39 4.09
CA MET A 13 -16.11 -3.03 5.27
C MET A 13 -16.84 -4.29 5.67
N ILE A 14 -18.16 -4.23 5.77
CA ILE A 14 -19.01 -5.39 6.14
C ILE A 14 -18.90 -6.48 5.07
N ILE A 15 -18.93 -6.12 3.78
CA ILE A 15 -18.79 -7.07 2.66
C ILE A 15 -17.44 -7.79 2.75
N THR A 16 -16.36 -7.07 3.00
CA THR A 16 -15.00 -7.66 3.07
C THR A 16 -14.88 -8.63 4.25
N ILE A 17 -15.40 -8.25 5.42
CA ILE A 17 -15.40 -9.12 6.61
C ILE A 17 -16.28 -10.37 6.37
N LEU A 18 -17.47 -10.19 5.82
CA LEU A 18 -18.37 -11.30 5.51
C LEU A 18 -17.77 -12.24 4.48
N LEU A 19 -17.15 -11.70 3.43
CA LEU A 19 -16.42 -12.47 2.41
C LEU A 19 -15.32 -13.32 3.06
N TYR A 20 -14.52 -12.73 3.96
CA TYR A 20 -13.45 -13.45 4.66
C TYR A 20 -14.02 -14.59 5.50
N VAL A 21 -15.05 -14.31 6.32
CA VAL A 21 -15.67 -15.31 7.20
C VAL A 21 -16.28 -16.47 6.39
N VAL A 22 -17.03 -16.16 5.34
CA VAL A 22 -17.68 -17.18 4.51
C VAL A 22 -16.63 -18.01 3.77
N CYS A 23 -15.69 -17.38 3.06
CA CYS A 23 -14.68 -18.09 2.27
C CYS A 23 -13.70 -18.89 3.15
N SER A 24 -13.39 -18.44 4.36
CA SER A 24 -12.53 -19.16 5.30
C SER A 24 -13.20 -20.44 5.86
N ARG A 25 -14.52 -20.54 5.77
CA ARG A 25 -15.31 -21.74 6.18
C ARG A 25 -15.51 -22.74 5.05
N VAL A 26 -15.27 -22.36 3.81
CA VAL A 26 -15.37 -23.25 2.65
C VAL A 26 -14.20 -24.22 2.66
N THR A 27 -14.48 -25.49 2.35
CA THR A 27 -13.45 -26.53 2.22
C THR A 27 -12.49 -26.16 1.08
N PRO A 28 -11.17 -26.26 1.32
CA PRO A 28 -10.18 -25.95 0.28
C PRO A 28 -10.34 -26.91 -0.91
N PRO A 29 -10.07 -26.45 -2.14
CA PRO A 29 -10.05 -27.30 -3.31
C PRO A 29 -8.94 -28.37 -3.21
N GLU A 30 -9.12 -29.48 -3.92
CA GLU A 30 -8.16 -30.58 -3.93
C GLU A 30 -6.77 -30.09 -4.30
N GLY A 31 -5.79 -30.42 -3.46
CA GLY A 31 -4.39 -30.03 -3.64
C GLY A 31 -3.93 -28.80 -2.87
N LEU A 32 -4.81 -28.11 -2.14
CA LEU A 32 -4.44 -26.92 -1.35
C LEU A 32 -4.59 -27.19 0.15
N SER A 33 -3.59 -26.77 0.95
CA SER A 33 -3.71 -26.82 2.42
C SER A 33 -4.75 -25.83 2.93
N VAL A 34 -5.37 -26.11 4.07
CA VAL A 34 -6.35 -25.20 4.72
C VAL A 34 -5.72 -23.82 5.00
N GLU A 35 -4.46 -23.81 5.40
CA GLU A 35 -3.70 -22.59 5.67
C GLU A 35 -3.45 -21.79 4.39
N GLY A 36 -3.07 -22.49 3.31
CA GLY A 36 -2.88 -21.87 1.98
C GLY A 36 -4.17 -21.28 1.43
N TRP A 37 -5.31 -21.96 1.60
CA TRP A 37 -6.62 -21.44 1.21
C TRP A 37 -6.98 -20.16 1.97
N ARG A 38 -6.81 -20.16 3.30
CA ARG A 38 -7.05 -18.97 4.13
C ARG A 38 -6.13 -17.81 3.76
N ALA A 39 -4.88 -18.09 3.40
CA ALA A 39 -3.94 -17.06 2.95
C ALA A 39 -4.39 -16.41 1.63
N ILE A 40 -4.88 -17.20 0.67
CA ILE A 40 -5.42 -16.67 -0.59
C ILE A 40 -6.66 -15.79 -0.34
N VAL A 41 -7.58 -16.25 0.49
CA VAL A 41 -8.77 -15.47 0.85
C VAL A 41 -8.39 -14.16 1.51
N LEU A 42 -7.40 -14.19 2.42
CA LEU A 42 -6.88 -12.98 3.06
C LEU A 42 -6.26 -12.02 2.04
N MET A 43 -5.50 -12.54 1.08
CA MET A 43 -4.90 -11.75 0.01
C MET A 43 -5.97 -11.04 -0.84
N VAL A 44 -7.04 -11.72 -1.21
CA VAL A 44 -8.16 -11.12 -1.95
C VAL A 44 -8.82 -10.01 -1.12
N CYS A 45 -9.07 -10.25 0.17
CA CYS A 45 -9.62 -9.24 1.08
C CYS A 45 -8.69 -8.03 1.23
N ALA A 46 -7.37 -8.24 1.25
CA ALA A 46 -6.39 -7.16 1.28
C ALA A 46 -6.46 -6.28 0.04
N ILE A 47 -6.54 -6.88 -1.14
CA ILE A 47 -6.68 -6.16 -2.42
C ILE A 47 -7.97 -5.33 -2.42
N ILE A 48 -9.09 -5.93 -2.01
CA ILE A 48 -10.38 -5.21 -1.92
C ILE A 48 -10.25 -4.02 -0.96
N THR A 49 -9.62 -4.20 0.20
CA THR A 49 -9.43 -3.14 1.20
C THR A 49 -8.60 -1.98 0.63
N TRP A 50 -7.53 -2.27 -0.11
CA TRP A 50 -6.68 -1.24 -0.70
C TRP A 50 -7.36 -0.51 -1.86
N VAL A 51 -8.11 -1.22 -2.70
CA VAL A 51 -8.81 -0.61 -3.85
C VAL A 51 -10.00 0.24 -3.42
N THR A 52 -10.71 -0.18 -2.37
CA THR A 52 -11.90 0.54 -1.89
C THR A 52 -11.59 1.70 -0.94
N GLU A 53 -10.37 1.73 -0.37
CA GLU A 53 -9.88 2.78 0.55
C GLU A 53 -10.89 3.16 1.65
N PHE A 54 -11.67 2.19 2.14
CA PHE A 54 -12.63 2.47 3.21
C PHE A 54 -11.94 2.71 4.57
N ILE A 55 -10.71 2.21 4.74
CA ILE A 55 -9.82 2.49 5.86
C ILE A 55 -8.54 3.13 5.31
N PRO A 56 -7.91 4.10 6.01
CA PRO A 56 -6.61 4.63 5.63
C PRO A 56 -5.60 3.50 5.42
N ILE A 57 -4.87 3.55 4.29
CA ILE A 57 -3.99 2.47 3.83
C ILE A 57 -2.98 2.01 4.89
N GLY A 58 -2.45 2.93 5.71
CA GLY A 58 -1.53 2.60 6.79
C GLY A 58 -2.16 1.73 7.87
N ILE A 59 -3.39 2.06 8.30
CA ILE A 59 -4.13 1.27 9.31
C ILE A 59 -4.53 -0.07 8.72
N ALA A 60 -5.02 -0.11 7.47
CA ALA A 60 -5.36 -1.34 6.78
C ALA A 60 -4.16 -2.29 6.69
N SER A 61 -2.99 -1.77 6.32
CA SER A 61 -1.76 -2.56 6.21
C SER A 61 -1.30 -3.10 7.56
N CYS A 62 -1.40 -2.31 8.64
CA CYS A 62 -1.12 -2.80 9.99
C CYS A 62 -2.07 -3.92 10.42
N LEU A 63 -3.37 -3.77 10.17
CA LEU A 63 -4.35 -4.81 10.48
C LEU A 63 -4.07 -6.09 9.71
N LEU A 64 -3.80 -6.00 8.40
CA LEU A 64 -3.47 -7.13 7.55
C LEU A 64 -2.19 -7.87 7.98
N LEU A 65 -1.26 -7.17 8.62
CA LEU A 65 -0.06 -7.79 9.16
C LEU A 65 -0.38 -8.73 10.35
N PHE A 66 -1.32 -8.35 11.22
CA PHE A 66 -1.65 -9.12 12.42
C PHE A 66 -2.70 -10.22 12.19
N ILE A 67 -3.57 -10.05 11.19
CA ILE A 67 -4.65 -11.01 10.90
C ILE A 67 -4.13 -12.44 10.65
N PRO A 68 -3.01 -12.70 9.93
CA PRO A 68 -2.50 -14.05 9.71
C PRO A 68 -2.18 -14.80 11.01
N GLY A 69 -1.67 -14.09 12.02
CA GLY A 69 -1.42 -14.66 13.34
C GLY A 69 -2.71 -14.99 14.09
N LEU A 70 -3.70 -14.10 14.04
CA LEU A 70 -5.00 -14.30 14.69
C LEU A 70 -5.86 -15.36 13.99
N ALA A 71 -5.76 -15.46 12.67
CA ALA A 71 -6.48 -16.44 11.85
C ALA A 71 -5.86 -17.84 11.88
N GLY A 72 -4.72 -18.03 12.57
CA GLY A 72 -4.02 -19.31 12.66
C GLY A 72 -3.40 -19.74 11.33
N ILE A 73 -3.11 -18.79 10.42
CA ILE A 73 -2.42 -19.04 9.15
C ILE A 73 -0.92 -19.18 9.40
N GLN A 74 -0.39 -18.37 10.31
CA GLN A 74 1.02 -18.38 10.73
C GLN A 74 1.13 -18.23 12.25
N THR A 75 2.22 -18.73 12.81
CA THR A 75 2.51 -18.51 14.23
C THR A 75 2.81 -17.03 14.49
N THR A 76 2.32 -16.49 15.58
CA THR A 76 2.52 -15.08 15.98
C THR A 76 3.99 -14.67 15.97
N ASN A 77 4.90 -15.59 16.36
CA ASN A 77 6.35 -15.35 16.31
C ASN A 77 6.84 -15.09 14.89
N VAL A 78 6.37 -15.86 13.90
CA VAL A 78 6.74 -15.68 12.48
C VAL A 78 6.21 -14.35 11.95
N VAL A 79 4.99 -13.98 12.31
CA VAL A 79 4.41 -12.67 11.95
C VAL A 79 5.25 -11.52 12.52
N MET A 80 5.66 -11.61 13.78
CA MET A 80 6.51 -10.61 14.42
C MET A 80 7.92 -10.54 13.81
N GLN A 81 8.52 -11.69 13.50
CA GLN A 81 9.80 -11.74 12.80
C GLN A 81 9.74 -11.07 11.43
N ASN A 82 8.67 -11.29 10.67
CA ASN A 82 8.47 -10.65 9.37
C ASN A 82 8.34 -9.12 9.47
N PHE A 83 7.83 -8.60 10.58
CA PHE A 83 7.80 -7.16 10.84
C PHE A 83 9.19 -6.57 11.12
N GLY A 84 10.07 -7.36 11.73
CA GLY A 84 11.43 -6.97 12.12
C GLY A 84 12.50 -7.16 11.05
N ILE A 85 12.14 -7.43 9.79
CA ILE A 85 13.13 -7.65 8.73
C ILE A 85 13.83 -6.34 8.34
N THR A 86 15.12 -6.46 7.99
CA THR A 86 15.97 -5.36 7.53
C THR A 86 15.32 -4.50 6.43
N THR A 87 14.57 -5.12 5.53
CA THR A 87 13.86 -4.43 4.44
C THR A 87 12.86 -3.39 4.96
N ILE A 88 12.12 -3.69 6.02
CA ILE A 88 11.15 -2.74 6.61
C ILE A 88 11.88 -1.54 7.22
N PHE A 89 12.97 -1.78 7.95
CA PHE A 89 13.80 -0.70 8.50
C PHE A 89 14.44 0.14 7.41
N PHE A 90 14.88 -0.48 6.31
CA PHE A 90 15.40 0.24 5.15
C PHE A 90 14.33 1.14 4.52
N MET A 91 13.12 0.62 4.28
CA MET A 91 11.99 1.40 3.76
C MET A 91 11.61 2.56 4.70
N LEU A 92 11.56 2.32 6.00
CA LEU A 92 11.26 3.34 7.00
C LEU A 92 12.32 4.46 6.97
N SER A 93 13.59 4.07 6.97
CA SER A 93 14.71 5.02 6.93
C SER A 93 14.70 5.86 5.65
N SER A 94 14.47 5.23 4.49
CA SER A 94 14.38 5.95 3.22
C SER A 94 13.18 6.91 3.18
N GLY A 95 12.05 6.52 3.78
CA GLY A 95 10.87 7.36 3.93
C GLY A 95 11.13 8.60 4.81
N ILE A 96 11.84 8.43 5.92
CA ILE A 96 12.24 9.53 6.80
C ILE A 96 13.17 10.50 6.05
N ILE A 97 14.16 9.98 5.31
CA ILE A 97 15.07 10.80 4.51
C ILE A 97 14.30 11.55 3.43
N ALA A 98 13.39 10.88 2.71
CA ALA A 98 12.56 11.50 1.69
C ALA A 98 11.68 12.64 2.29
N ARG A 99 11.11 12.41 3.46
CA ARG A 99 10.33 13.43 4.17
C ARG A 99 11.19 14.64 4.56
N ALA A 100 12.37 14.40 5.15
CA ALA A 100 13.31 15.46 5.49
C ALA A 100 13.73 16.28 4.26
N PHE A 101 13.93 15.61 3.11
CA PHE A 101 14.26 16.22 1.83
C PHE A 101 13.16 17.18 1.35
N ILE A 102 11.90 16.79 1.51
CA ILE A 102 10.74 17.63 1.18
C ILE A 102 10.66 18.83 2.14
N ASP A 103 10.76 18.59 3.44
CA ASP A 103 10.58 19.62 4.47
C ASP A 103 11.71 20.66 4.45
N CYS A 104 12.94 20.27 4.09
CA CYS A 104 14.07 21.19 3.86
C CYS A 104 13.95 22.02 2.57
N GLY A 105 12.95 21.76 1.71
CA GLY A 105 12.79 22.41 0.42
C GLY A 105 13.92 22.13 -0.58
N LEU A 106 14.71 21.07 -0.35
CA LEU A 106 15.86 20.73 -1.18
C LEU A 106 15.42 20.37 -2.61
N GLY A 107 14.29 19.67 -2.75
CA GLY A 107 13.71 19.36 -4.06
C GLY A 107 13.39 20.59 -4.89
N TYR A 108 12.85 21.65 -4.26
CA TYR A 108 12.59 22.92 -4.92
C TYR A 108 13.88 23.62 -5.35
N ARG A 109 14.90 23.64 -4.49
CA ARG A 109 16.21 24.24 -4.81
C ARG A 109 16.89 23.51 -5.97
N ILE A 110 16.87 22.18 -5.97
CA ILE A 110 17.45 21.38 -7.05
C ILE A 110 16.68 21.64 -8.37
N SER A 111 15.35 21.70 -8.34
CA SER A 111 14.56 21.99 -9.54
C SER A 111 14.88 23.36 -10.13
N LEU A 112 15.10 24.37 -9.29
CA LEU A 112 15.53 25.71 -9.74
C LEU A 112 16.92 25.71 -10.40
N TYR A 113 17.82 24.83 -9.97
CA TYR A 113 19.13 24.68 -10.61
C TYR A 113 19.07 23.93 -11.94
N ILE A 114 18.25 22.89 -12.02
CA ILE A 114 18.16 22.03 -13.20
C ILE A 114 17.34 22.68 -14.32
N THR A 115 16.26 23.40 -13.99
CA THR A 115 15.36 24.01 -14.96
C THR A 115 16.07 24.95 -15.94
N PRO A 116 16.95 25.89 -15.53
CA PRO A 116 17.65 26.75 -16.48
C PRO A 116 18.70 26.02 -17.30
N MET A 117 19.27 24.90 -16.82
CA MET A 117 20.19 24.08 -17.59
C MET A 117 19.49 23.34 -18.72
N LEU A 118 18.28 22.82 -18.47
CA LEU A 118 17.45 22.14 -19.48
C LEU A 118 16.76 23.15 -20.42
N GLY A 119 16.32 24.28 -19.89
CA GLY A 119 15.63 25.33 -20.66
C GLY A 119 16.51 26.01 -21.71
N LYS A 120 17.83 26.08 -21.54
CA LYS A 120 18.77 26.56 -22.56
C LYS A 120 18.82 25.66 -23.80
N LYS A 121 18.69 24.34 -23.62
CA LYS A 121 18.64 23.38 -24.73
C LYS A 121 17.33 23.45 -25.51
N SER A 122 16.21 23.61 -24.83
CA SER A 122 14.88 23.68 -25.45
C SER A 122 14.68 24.95 -26.29
N LYS A 123 15.19 26.10 -25.86
CA LYS A 123 15.14 27.35 -26.65
C LYS A 123 15.96 27.27 -27.92
N MET A 124 17.02 26.46 -27.94
CA MET A 124 17.88 26.30 -29.12
C MET A 124 17.21 25.42 -30.21
N GLU A 125 16.34 24.48 -29.81
CA GLU A 125 15.58 23.66 -30.76
C GLU A 125 14.40 24.40 -31.36
N ILE A 126 13.68 25.20 -30.55
CA ILE A 126 12.54 25.99 -31.02
C ILE A 126 12.99 27.11 -31.96
N GLY A 127 14.17 27.69 -31.77
CA GLY A 127 14.74 28.71 -32.65
C GLY A 127 15.19 28.20 -34.03
N ARG A 128 15.44 26.90 -34.18
CA ARG A 128 15.82 26.27 -35.47
C ARG A 128 14.64 25.83 -36.33
N ALA A 129 13.43 25.76 -35.78
CA ALA A 129 12.23 25.35 -36.50
C ALA A 129 11.53 26.52 -37.21
N HIS A 130 12.03 27.76 -37.10
CA HIS A 130 11.46 28.97 -37.70
C HIS A 130 12.41 29.69 -38.70
N VAL A 131 13.35 28.99 -39.31
CA VAL A 131 14.13 29.54 -40.44
C VAL A 131 13.93 28.70 -41.67
#